data_d5b2ac5ceb55854481c07efee03474e2
#
_entry.id   d5b2ac5ceb55854481c07efee03474e2
#
_cell.length_a   1.000
_cell.length_b   1.000
_cell.length_c   1.000
_cell.angle_alpha   90.00
_cell.angle_beta   90.00
_cell.angle_gamma   90.00
#
_symmetry.space_group_name_H-M   'P 1'
#
loop_
_entity.id
_entity.type
_entity.pdbx_description
1 polymer ?
#
loop_
_entity_poly.entity_id
_entity_poly.type
_entity_poly.pdbx_seq_one_letter_code
_entity_poly.pdbx_strand_id
1 'polypeptide(L)'
;MADRHDRPVEELLPLQLDAANERLETHAARIPLLRNRLASSGLTRITRPADLVPLLFAHNTYKSYGESWLAGGQWDRMARWLATVSTYAGGGSFAGVDGLDAWIARLEAEGRFVACSSGTTGKPAMLGATEADLAFSSRAGVSAFAWATGIAPAGDRKFFGLGPRMNVTRNERIRQAMIDAYGSATEEPYQLPVPPITVGSTMAMILLRRRIAEGSARAAEIAEFERLSGERQAGLDAAQADAVETLIKSREHKLLLTGFFPSLYPLALAVREQGFAGRAFHPDNAVLTGGGLKGVTLPPDYREVILETFNVSERRVFHLYSMQELNTPFPRCGAGRYHVAPWVIALPLDEPGERLLDATGGEIQARAAFLDLSLDGRWGGIISGDRIAIDFRPCACGHQGPTIGPEIVRFSDLASGDKISCAGTIDAYVRGTV
;
A
#
# COMPACT_ATOMS: atom_id res chain seq x y z
N MET A 1 10.01 13.58 16.64
CA MET A 1 9.16 12.51 16.07
C MET A 1 9.79 11.13 16.19
N ALA A 2 11.11 11.00 16.19
CA ALA A 2 11.81 9.71 16.38
C ALA A 2 11.32 8.95 17.62
N ASP A 3 11.14 9.63 18.73
CA ASP A 3 10.79 9.03 20.03
C ASP A 3 9.36 8.44 20.10
N ARG A 4 8.48 8.77 19.14
CA ARG A 4 7.09 8.27 19.14
C ARG A 4 6.97 6.80 18.76
N HIS A 5 7.96 6.26 18.04
CA HIS A 5 8.02 4.85 17.67
C HIS A 5 8.79 4.00 18.70
N ASP A 6 9.40 4.63 19.69
CA ASP A 6 10.26 3.98 20.68
C ASP A 6 9.50 3.79 22.00
N ARG A 7 8.63 2.80 22.05
CA ARG A 7 7.86 2.42 23.23
C ARG A 7 7.81 0.92 23.39
N PRO A 8 8.03 0.40 24.61
CA PRO A 8 7.82 -1.01 24.89
C PRO A 8 6.38 -1.45 24.62
N VAL A 9 6.22 -2.66 24.10
CA VAL A 9 4.89 -3.21 23.78
C VAL A 9 4.00 -3.28 25.01
N GLU A 10 4.58 -3.62 26.18
CA GLU A 10 3.89 -3.75 27.46
C GLU A 10 3.26 -2.43 27.92
N GLU A 11 3.89 -1.31 27.62
CA GLU A 11 3.36 0.04 27.93
C GLU A 11 2.26 0.46 26.95
N LEU A 12 2.38 0.04 25.68
CA LEU A 12 1.43 0.43 24.62
C LEU A 12 0.17 -0.41 24.63
N LEU A 13 0.28 -1.71 24.92
CA LEU A 13 -0.82 -2.66 24.75
C LEU A 13 -2.10 -2.26 25.49
N PRO A 14 -2.06 -1.82 26.76
CA PRO A 14 -3.29 -1.37 27.44
C PRO A 14 -3.97 -0.20 26.73
N LEU A 15 -3.20 0.80 26.28
CA LEU A 15 -3.71 1.96 25.56
C LEU A 15 -4.27 1.57 24.19
N GLN A 16 -3.61 0.64 23.50
CA GLN A 16 -4.05 0.11 22.21
C GLN A 16 -5.37 -0.66 22.34
N LEU A 17 -5.53 -1.46 23.41
CA LEU A 17 -6.77 -2.21 23.66
C LEU A 17 -7.94 -1.28 24.03
N ASP A 18 -7.68 -0.23 24.80
CA ASP A 18 -8.70 0.77 25.11
C ASP A 18 -9.14 1.53 23.83
N ALA A 19 -8.18 1.98 23.02
CA ALA A 19 -8.48 2.61 21.72
C ALA A 19 -9.19 1.64 20.75
N ALA A 20 -8.84 0.34 20.77
CA ALA A 20 -9.52 -0.68 19.98
C ALA A 20 -10.99 -0.85 20.38
N ASN A 21 -11.30 -0.77 21.69
CA ASN A 21 -12.69 -0.81 22.19
C ASN A 21 -13.50 0.42 21.77
N GLU A 22 -12.93 1.62 21.86
CA GLU A 22 -13.57 2.85 21.36
C GLU A 22 -13.87 2.77 19.86
N ARG A 23 -12.90 2.26 19.10
CA ARG A 23 -13.07 2.02 17.66
C ARG A 23 -14.09 0.93 17.37
N LEU A 24 -14.12 -0.14 18.15
CA LEU A 24 -15.08 -1.23 17.99
C LEU A 24 -16.51 -0.71 18.16
N GLU A 25 -16.78 0.07 19.20
CA GLU A 25 -18.09 0.66 19.46
C GLU A 25 -18.55 1.54 18.28
N THR A 26 -17.71 2.49 17.86
CA THR A 26 -18.04 3.44 16.79
C THR A 26 -18.17 2.79 15.42
N HIS A 27 -17.31 1.83 15.11
CA HIS A 27 -17.30 1.17 13.80
C HIS A 27 -18.34 0.06 13.68
N ALA A 28 -18.62 -0.72 14.74
CA ALA A 28 -19.67 -1.73 14.69
C ALA A 28 -21.06 -1.11 14.52
N ALA A 29 -21.29 0.11 14.98
CA ALA A 29 -22.51 0.86 14.71
C ALA A 29 -22.70 1.17 13.22
N ARG A 30 -21.61 1.37 12.47
CA ARG A 30 -21.61 1.86 11.08
C ARG A 30 -21.27 0.77 10.05
N ILE A 31 -20.46 -0.24 10.39
CA ILE A 31 -19.98 -1.28 9.48
C ILE A 31 -20.75 -2.58 9.71
N PRO A 32 -21.68 -2.94 8.83
CA PRO A 32 -22.53 -4.13 9.00
C PRO A 32 -21.74 -5.43 9.20
N LEU A 33 -20.67 -5.64 8.43
CA LEU A 33 -19.85 -6.85 8.55
C LEU A 33 -19.17 -6.94 9.93
N LEU A 34 -18.65 -5.84 10.47
CA LEU A 34 -18.04 -5.83 11.79
C LEU A 34 -19.08 -6.13 12.89
N ARG A 35 -20.25 -5.54 12.78
CA ARG A 35 -21.38 -5.80 13.71
C ARG A 35 -21.76 -7.26 13.73
N ASN A 36 -21.85 -7.89 12.57
CA ASN A 36 -22.19 -9.33 12.48
C ASN A 36 -21.07 -10.20 13.08
N ARG A 37 -19.80 -9.89 12.83
CA ARG A 37 -18.67 -10.59 13.43
C ARG A 37 -18.66 -10.45 14.95
N LEU A 38 -18.89 -9.24 15.45
CA LEU A 38 -18.98 -8.99 16.89
C LEU A 38 -20.11 -9.83 17.52
N ALA A 39 -21.29 -9.81 16.92
CA ALA A 39 -22.43 -10.61 17.39
C ALA A 39 -22.12 -12.11 17.37
N SER A 40 -21.47 -12.61 16.30
CA SER A 40 -21.12 -14.04 16.16
C SER A 40 -20.01 -14.48 17.12
N SER A 41 -19.10 -13.57 17.51
CA SER A 41 -18.01 -13.88 18.44
C SER A 41 -18.45 -13.95 19.90
N GLY A 42 -19.60 -13.38 20.23
CA GLY A 42 -20.07 -13.25 21.61
C GLY A 42 -19.25 -12.29 22.49
N LEU A 43 -18.31 -11.55 21.87
CA LEU A 43 -17.47 -10.58 22.59
C LEU A 43 -18.27 -9.34 22.96
N THR A 44 -18.08 -8.90 24.20
CA THR A 44 -18.61 -7.62 24.69
C THR A 44 -17.53 -6.54 24.80
N ARG A 45 -16.26 -6.97 24.99
CA ARG A 45 -15.08 -6.11 25.12
C ARG A 45 -13.83 -6.87 24.69
N ILE A 46 -12.88 -6.14 24.10
CA ILE A 46 -11.54 -6.63 23.81
C ILE A 46 -10.69 -6.44 25.07
N THR A 47 -10.15 -7.53 25.61
CA THR A 47 -9.34 -7.53 26.84
C THR A 47 -7.90 -7.98 26.59
N ARG A 48 -7.67 -8.68 25.49
CA ARG A 48 -6.35 -9.20 25.06
C ARG A 48 -6.27 -9.25 23.53
N PRO A 49 -5.08 -9.31 22.94
CA PRO A 49 -4.91 -9.35 21.48
C PRO A 49 -5.66 -10.49 20.78
N ALA A 50 -5.78 -11.65 21.43
CA ALA A 50 -6.49 -12.80 20.85
C ALA A 50 -8.00 -12.53 20.62
N ASP A 51 -8.61 -11.64 21.39
CA ASP A 51 -10.01 -11.25 21.22
C ASP A 51 -10.25 -10.48 19.91
N LEU A 52 -9.20 -9.92 19.31
CA LEU A 52 -9.27 -9.24 18.02
C LEU A 52 -9.42 -10.21 16.84
N VAL A 53 -8.89 -11.44 16.96
CA VAL A 53 -8.81 -12.38 15.82
C VAL A 53 -10.16 -12.61 15.13
N PRO A 54 -11.27 -12.89 15.80
CA PRO A 54 -12.58 -13.08 15.17
C PRO A 54 -13.14 -11.80 14.53
N LEU A 55 -12.61 -10.63 14.88
CA LEU A 55 -13.06 -9.34 14.36
C LEU A 55 -12.26 -8.87 13.13
N LEU A 56 -11.12 -9.51 12.82
CA LEU A 56 -10.28 -9.13 11.68
C LEU A 56 -10.95 -9.52 10.36
N PHE A 57 -10.79 -8.67 9.35
CA PHE A 57 -11.22 -8.97 8.00
C PHE A 57 -10.06 -9.60 7.22
N ALA A 58 -10.33 -10.66 6.48
CA ALA A 58 -9.32 -11.18 5.57
C ALA A 58 -9.11 -10.24 4.37
N HIS A 59 -7.91 -10.22 3.80
CA HIS A 59 -7.55 -9.32 2.69
C HIS A 59 -8.46 -9.44 1.45
N ASN A 60 -9.06 -10.61 1.23
CA ASN A 60 -10.02 -10.85 0.15
C ASN A 60 -11.42 -10.32 0.44
N THR A 61 -11.74 -9.92 1.68
CA THR A 61 -13.00 -9.25 2.04
C THR A 61 -13.24 -8.01 1.18
N TYR A 62 -12.20 -7.20 0.99
CA TYR A 62 -12.27 -5.99 0.16
C TYR A 62 -12.26 -6.26 -1.35
N LYS A 63 -12.29 -7.53 -1.75
CA LYS A 63 -12.41 -8.02 -3.13
C LYS A 63 -13.67 -8.85 -3.35
N SER A 64 -14.58 -8.92 -2.37
CA SER A 64 -15.75 -9.82 -2.41
C SER A 64 -16.93 -9.31 -3.28
N TYR A 65 -16.79 -8.14 -3.91
CA TYR A 65 -17.80 -7.64 -4.86
C TYR A 65 -17.93 -8.53 -6.10
N GLY A 66 -19.11 -8.52 -6.73
CA GLY A 66 -19.38 -9.28 -7.94
C GLY A 66 -18.64 -8.70 -9.15
N GLU A 67 -17.86 -9.51 -9.88
CA GLU A 67 -17.21 -9.06 -11.13
C GLU A 67 -18.20 -8.64 -12.19
N SER A 68 -19.31 -9.34 -12.29
CA SER A 68 -20.41 -8.99 -13.20
C SER A 68 -21.02 -7.61 -12.93
N TRP A 69 -20.90 -7.11 -11.71
CA TRP A 69 -21.37 -5.75 -11.38
C TRP A 69 -20.48 -4.69 -12.02
N LEU A 70 -19.15 -4.90 -12.04
CA LEU A 70 -18.22 -4.01 -12.73
C LEU A 70 -18.44 -4.05 -14.24
N ALA A 71 -18.49 -5.25 -14.83
CA ALA A 71 -18.67 -5.44 -16.26
C ALA A 71 -20.03 -4.91 -16.74
N GLY A 72 -21.07 -5.00 -15.90
CA GLY A 72 -22.44 -4.55 -16.21
C GLY A 72 -22.76 -3.14 -15.72
N GLY A 73 -21.79 -2.36 -15.22
CA GLY A 73 -22.01 -1.00 -14.74
C GLY A 73 -23.01 -0.90 -13.57
N GLN A 74 -23.08 -1.94 -12.70
CA GLN A 74 -24.06 -2.01 -11.62
C GLN A 74 -23.57 -1.24 -10.39
N TRP A 75 -23.35 0.06 -10.56
CA TRP A 75 -22.68 0.93 -9.60
C TRP A 75 -23.45 1.07 -8.28
N ASP A 76 -24.77 1.01 -8.32
CA ASP A 76 -25.58 1.00 -7.08
C ASP A 76 -25.35 -0.26 -6.25
N ARG A 77 -25.10 -1.42 -6.89
CA ARG A 77 -24.72 -2.66 -6.18
C ARG A 77 -23.32 -2.56 -5.60
N MET A 78 -22.39 -1.98 -6.36
CA MET A 78 -21.02 -1.72 -5.87
C MET A 78 -21.03 -0.81 -4.64
N ALA A 79 -21.83 0.27 -4.66
CA ALA A 79 -21.95 1.18 -3.53
C ALA A 79 -22.57 0.51 -2.29
N ARG A 80 -23.63 -0.29 -2.47
CA ARG A 80 -24.21 -1.06 -1.37
C ARG A 80 -23.23 -2.07 -0.78
N TRP A 81 -22.46 -2.77 -1.63
CA TRP A 81 -21.42 -3.67 -1.17
C TRP A 81 -20.34 -2.93 -0.39
N LEU A 82 -19.84 -1.79 -0.90
CA LEU A 82 -18.82 -0.99 -0.23
C LEU A 82 -19.28 -0.55 1.17
N ALA A 83 -20.56 -0.20 1.31
CA ALA A 83 -21.17 0.14 2.60
C ALA A 83 -21.18 -1.01 3.60
N THR A 84 -21.10 -2.27 3.17
CA THR A 84 -21.06 -3.40 4.10
C THR A 84 -19.70 -3.54 4.80
N VAL A 85 -18.62 -3.02 4.19
CA VAL A 85 -17.22 -3.15 4.66
C VAL A 85 -16.59 -1.82 5.03
N SER A 86 -17.33 -0.72 4.96
CA SER A 86 -16.87 0.63 5.28
C SER A 86 -17.87 1.39 6.16
N THR A 87 -17.45 2.55 6.65
CA THR A 87 -18.30 3.46 7.44
C THR A 87 -19.27 4.28 6.60
N TYR A 88 -19.30 4.06 5.27
CA TYR A 88 -20.17 4.78 4.36
C TYR A 88 -21.62 4.36 4.48
N ALA A 89 -22.53 5.32 4.30
CA ALA A 89 -23.93 4.99 4.07
C ALA A 89 -24.12 4.42 2.66
N GLY A 90 -24.87 3.33 2.54
CA GLY A 90 -25.17 2.65 1.26
C GLY A 90 -26.19 3.40 0.40
N GLY A 91 -26.06 4.71 0.22
CA GLY A 91 -26.98 5.52 -0.56
C GLY A 91 -26.30 6.27 -1.71
N GLY A 92 -27.09 6.78 -2.64
CA GLY A 92 -26.66 7.54 -3.80
C GLY A 92 -27.28 6.98 -5.10
N SER A 93 -27.39 7.82 -6.13
CA SER A 93 -27.74 7.38 -7.48
C SER A 93 -26.53 7.52 -8.38
N PHE A 94 -26.20 6.43 -9.07
CA PHE A 94 -25.10 6.37 -10.03
C PHE A 94 -25.61 6.26 -11.47
N ALA A 95 -26.85 6.73 -11.74
CA ALA A 95 -27.40 6.78 -13.08
C ALA A 95 -26.49 7.63 -14.00
N GLY A 96 -26.18 7.11 -15.18
CA GLY A 96 -25.34 7.79 -16.16
C GLY A 96 -23.83 7.75 -15.86
N VAL A 97 -23.40 7.02 -14.84
CA VAL A 97 -21.97 6.81 -14.57
C VAL A 97 -21.42 5.76 -15.54
N ASP A 98 -20.42 6.16 -16.34
CA ASP A 98 -19.75 5.30 -17.30
C ASP A 98 -18.35 4.92 -16.83
N GLY A 99 -18.21 3.70 -16.34
CA GLY A 99 -16.93 3.12 -15.94
C GLY A 99 -16.57 3.30 -14.47
N LEU A 100 -15.56 2.51 -14.06
CA LEU A 100 -15.11 2.43 -12.68
C LEU A 100 -14.48 3.75 -12.19
N ASP A 101 -13.69 4.40 -13.04
CA ASP A 101 -13.04 5.65 -12.65
C ASP A 101 -14.06 6.78 -12.43
N ALA A 102 -15.11 6.84 -13.26
CA ALA A 102 -16.22 7.80 -13.09
C ALA A 102 -17.04 7.49 -11.82
N TRP A 103 -17.22 6.21 -11.48
CA TRP A 103 -17.87 5.81 -10.23
C TRP A 103 -17.06 6.25 -9.00
N ILE A 104 -15.74 6.03 -9.01
CA ILE A 104 -14.84 6.48 -7.94
C ILE A 104 -14.91 8.00 -7.82
N ALA A 105 -14.80 8.73 -8.93
CA ALA A 105 -14.87 10.20 -8.93
C ALA A 105 -16.19 10.72 -8.37
N ARG A 106 -17.31 10.03 -8.66
CA ARG A 106 -18.63 10.38 -8.10
C ARG A 106 -18.70 10.19 -6.59
N LEU A 107 -18.11 9.11 -6.07
CA LEU A 107 -18.00 8.88 -4.62
C LEU A 107 -17.13 9.95 -3.96
N GLU A 108 -15.99 10.27 -4.56
CA GLU A 108 -15.06 11.28 -4.04
C GLU A 108 -15.67 12.68 -3.99
N ALA A 109 -16.48 13.04 -4.98
CA ALA A 109 -17.24 14.29 -4.99
C ALA A 109 -18.22 14.42 -3.79
N GLU A 110 -18.58 13.31 -3.17
CA GLU A 110 -19.41 13.22 -1.96
C GLU A 110 -18.59 13.01 -0.68
N GLY A 111 -17.26 13.15 -0.75
CA GLY A 111 -16.34 12.93 0.37
C GLY A 111 -16.12 11.44 0.73
N ARG A 112 -16.48 10.53 -0.16
CA ARG A 112 -16.29 9.07 -0.01
C ARG A 112 -15.13 8.60 -0.87
N PHE A 113 -13.93 8.57 -0.30
CA PHE A 113 -12.72 8.18 -1.03
C PHE A 113 -12.55 6.67 -1.10
N VAL A 114 -12.06 6.18 -2.21
CA VAL A 114 -11.79 4.75 -2.42
C VAL A 114 -10.31 4.54 -2.69
N ALA A 115 -9.60 3.93 -1.73
CA ALA A 115 -8.26 3.43 -1.96
C ALA A 115 -8.34 2.06 -2.66
N CYS A 116 -7.45 1.84 -3.63
CA CYS A 116 -7.45 0.61 -4.40
C CYS A 116 -6.07 -0.05 -4.40
N SER A 117 -6.04 -1.37 -4.28
CA SER A 117 -4.81 -2.12 -4.49
C SER A 117 -4.48 -2.25 -5.98
N SER A 118 -3.22 -2.52 -6.33
CA SER A 118 -2.78 -2.69 -7.72
C SER A 118 -3.42 -3.87 -8.46
N GLY A 119 -4.08 -4.77 -7.75
CA GLY A 119 -4.79 -5.90 -8.37
C GLY A 119 -3.92 -6.89 -9.16
N THR A 120 -2.61 -6.93 -8.94
CA THR A 120 -1.65 -7.75 -9.72
C THR A 120 -2.01 -9.24 -9.77
N THR A 121 -2.76 -9.73 -8.80
CA THR A 121 -3.18 -11.14 -8.69
C THR A 121 -4.68 -11.35 -8.96
N GLY A 122 -5.38 -10.39 -9.54
CA GLY A 122 -6.81 -10.47 -9.79
C GLY A 122 -7.55 -9.18 -9.45
N LYS A 123 -8.78 -9.29 -8.91
CA LYS A 123 -9.58 -8.11 -8.54
C LYS A 123 -8.83 -7.18 -7.58
N PRO A 124 -8.78 -5.85 -7.82
CA PRO A 124 -8.26 -4.90 -6.84
C PRO A 124 -9.14 -4.90 -5.58
N ALA A 125 -8.52 -4.73 -4.42
CA ALA A 125 -9.26 -4.39 -3.22
C ALA A 125 -9.81 -2.97 -3.35
N MET A 126 -11.06 -2.76 -2.92
CA MET A 126 -11.68 -1.44 -2.83
C MET A 126 -11.95 -1.10 -1.37
N LEU A 127 -11.32 -0.07 -0.90
CA LEU A 127 -11.17 0.26 0.51
C LEU A 127 -11.73 1.66 0.76
N GLY A 128 -12.83 1.76 1.50
CA GLY A 128 -13.39 3.06 1.90
C GLY A 128 -12.39 3.84 2.75
N ALA A 129 -12.22 5.13 2.47
CA ALA A 129 -11.35 6.04 3.20
C ALA A 129 -12.00 7.43 3.34
N THR A 130 -11.84 8.05 4.49
CA THR A 130 -12.32 9.41 4.77
C THR A 130 -11.21 10.44 4.53
N GLU A 131 -11.55 11.74 4.57
CA GLU A 131 -10.54 12.81 4.54
C GLU A 131 -9.57 12.70 5.74
N ALA A 132 -10.06 12.21 6.90
CA ALA A 132 -9.20 11.93 8.06
C ALA A 132 -8.16 10.85 7.77
N ASP A 133 -8.54 9.78 7.05
CA ASP A 133 -7.61 8.73 6.61
C ASP A 133 -6.56 9.28 5.65
N LEU A 134 -6.96 10.10 4.68
CA LEU A 134 -6.05 10.71 3.71
C LEU A 134 -5.05 11.63 4.40
N ALA A 135 -5.53 12.49 5.28
CA ALA A 135 -4.70 13.41 6.06
C ALA A 135 -3.75 12.65 6.99
N PHE A 136 -4.23 11.57 7.64
CA PHE A 136 -3.38 10.74 8.50
C PHE A 136 -2.29 10.02 7.70
N SER A 137 -2.65 9.38 6.58
CA SER A 137 -1.69 8.68 5.71
C SER A 137 -0.59 9.60 5.20
N SER A 138 -0.94 10.84 4.85
CA SER A 138 0.01 11.87 4.41
C SER A 138 1.01 12.21 5.50
N ARG A 139 0.52 12.52 6.72
CA ARG A 139 1.38 12.82 7.87
C ARG A 139 2.24 11.62 8.29
N ALA A 140 1.66 10.41 8.26
CA ALA A 140 2.38 9.19 8.59
C ALA A 140 3.51 8.92 7.60
N GLY A 141 3.29 9.14 6.30
CA GLY A 141 4.31 9.01 5.26
C GLY A 141 5.49 9.96 5.47
N VAL A 142 5.21 11.26 5.67
CA VAL A 142 6.25 12.28 5.96
C VAL A 142 7.02 11.94 7.23
N SER A 143 6.31 11.56 8.30
CA SER A 143 6.94 11.22 9.59
C SER A 143 7.80 9.97 9.51
N ALA A 144 7.34 8.94 8.80
CA ALA A 144 8.09 7.69 8.63
C ALA A 144 9.35 7.91 7.81
N PHE A 145 9.29 8.75 6.77
CA PHE A 145 10.46 9.12 5.98
C PHE A 145 11.50 9.85 6.85
N ALA A 146 11.07 10.88 7.61
CA ALA A 146 11.95 11.61 8.52
C ALA A 146 12.61 10.68 9.55
N TRP A 147 11.82 9.77 10.12
CA TRP A 147 12.31 8.81 11.12
C TRP A 147 13.36 7.86 10.53
N ALA A 148 13.08 7.26 9.37
CA ALA A 148 13.96 6.24 8.78
C ALA A 148 15.25 6.80 8.20
N THR A 149 15.21 8.03 7.65
CA THR A 149 16.34 8.63 6.93
C THR A 149 17.10 9.68 7.74
N GLY A 150 16.53 10.15 8.85
CA GLY A 150 17.05 11.29 9.60
C GLY A 150 16.95 12.64 8.84
N ILE A 151 16.23 12.67 7.71
CA ILE A 151 16.04 13.89 6.91
C ILE A 151 14.84 14.65 7.43
N ALA A 152 15.08 15.84 7.98
CA ALA A 152 13.99 16.72 8.41
C ALA A 152 13.27 17.35 7.21
N PRO A 153 11.95 17.65 7.33
CA PRO A 153 11.21 18.42 6.33
C PRO A 153 11.78 19.84 6.24
N ALA A 154 12.55 20.12 5.18
CA ALA A 154 13.25 21.38 4.97
C ALA A 154 12.93 22.07 3.65
N GLY A 155 12.16 21.43 2.75
CA GLY A 155 11.83 22.01 1.45
C GLY A 155 13.05 22.31 0.58
N ASP A 156 14.09 21.47 0.63
CA ASP A 156 15.40 21.75 0.02
C ASP A 156 15.82 20.73 -1.06
N ARG A 157 14.88 19.87 -1.50
CA ARG A 157 15.17 18.78 -2.45
C ARG A 157 14.41 18.92 -3.75
N LYS A 158 15.06 18.64 -4.87
CA LYS A 158 14.35 18.43 -6.12
C LYS A 158 13.71 17.05 -6.11
N PHE A 159 12.39 17.02 -6.22
CA PHE A 159 11.61 15.77 -6.19
C PHE A 159 11.58 15.14 -7.58
N PHE A 160 11.87 13.84 -7.65
CA PHE A 160 11.80 13.04 -8.86
C PHE A 160 10.84 11.86 -8.70
N GLY A 161 9.70 11.89 -9.38
CA GLY A 161 8.77 10.78 -9.56
C GLY A 161 9.20 9.92 -10.76
N LEU A 162 9.94 8.84 -10.52
CA LEU A 162 10.57 8.00 -11.55
C LEU A 162 9.76 6.73 -11.87
N GLY A 163 8.46 6.83 -11.80
CA GLY A 163 7.52 5.78 -12.17
C GLY A 163 6.17 6.34 -12.58
N PRO A 164 5.34 5.55 -13.26
CA PRO A 164 3.98 5.96 -13.59
C PRO A 164 3.18 6.28 -12.32
N ARG A 165 2.44 7.37 -12.35
CA ARG A 165 1.54 7.73 -11.25
C ARG A 165 0.34 6.78 -11.23
N MET A 166 -0.06 6.37 -10.03
CA MET A 166 -1.34 5.71 -9.81
C MET A 166 -2.38 6.79 -9.50
N ASN A 167 -3.41 6.91 -10.32
CA ASN A 167 -4.50 7.85 -10.08
C ASN A 167 -5.46 7.31 -8.99
N VAL A 168 -4.95 7.27 -7.77
CA VAL A 168 -5.66 6.91 -6.53
C VAL A 168 -5.45 8.07 -5.56
N THR A 169 -6.52 8.71 -5.12
CA THR A 169 -6.48 9.95 -4.34
C THR A 169 -5.59 9.87 -3.10
N ARG A 170 -5.60 8.73 -2.38
CA ARG A 170 -4.70 8.51 -1.26
C ARG A 170 -3.22 8.60 -1.65
N ASN A 171 -2.83 7.98 -2.76
CA ASN A 171 -1.44 7.97 -3.22
C ASN A 171 -1.00 9.39 -3.65
N GLU A 172 -1.89 10.12 -4.31
CA GLU A 172 -1.62 11.50 -4.72
C GLU A 172 -1.50 12.44 -3.50
N ARG A 173 -2.33 12.27 -2.47
CA ARG A 173 -2.24 13.04 -1.23
C ARG A 173 -0.92 12.78 -0.49
N ILE A 174 -0.49 11.53 -0.40
CA ILE A 174 0.81 11.17 0.20
C ILE A 174 1.95 11.78 -0.62
N ARG A 175 1.90 11.64 -1.95
CA ARG A 175 2.92 12.23 -2.84
C ARG A 175 3.00 13.75 -2.68
N GLN A 176 1.87 14.43 -2.68
CA GLN A 176 1.83 15.88 -2.50
C GLN A 176 2.39 16.29 -1.14
N ALA A 177 2.02 15.60 -0.07
CA ALA A 177 2.56 15.87 1.27
C ALA A 177 4.09 15.67 1.34
N MET A 178 4.64 14.70 0.60
CA MET A 178 6.09 14.51 0.48
C MET A 178 6.75 15.67 -0.29
N ILE A 179 6.14 16.15 -1.36
CA ILE A 179 6.61 17.31 -2.11
C ILE A 179 6.55 18.56 -1.23
N ASP A 180 5.44 18.81 -0.55
CA ASP A 180 5.26 19.97 0.33
C ASP A 180 6.27 19.99 1.50
N ALA A 181 6.63 18.81 2.02
CA ALA A 181 7.55 18.69 3.14
C ALA A 181 9.03 18.76 2.73
N TYR A 182 9.39 18.18 1.60
CA TYR A 182 10.79 17.98 1.19
C TYR A 182 11.14 18.66 -0.13
N GLY A 183 10.16 18.96 -0.97
CA GLY A 183 10.38 19.59 -2.29
C GLY A 183 10.84 21.03 -2.16
N SER A 184 11.83 21.43 -2.95
CA SER A 184 12.30 22.81 -3.04
C SER A 184 11.23 23.72 -3.66
N ALA A 185 11.04 24.89 -3.08
CA ALA A 185 10.13 25.90 -3.63
C ALA A 185 10.65 26.54 -4.92
N THR A 186 11.95 26.39 -5.23
CA THR A 186 12.60 26.97 -6.40
C THR A 186 12.79 25.96 -7.54
N GLU A 187 12.52 24.68 -7.30
CA GLU A 187 12.71 23.60 -8.25
C GLU A 187 11.39 22.87 -8.51
N GLU A 188 10.91 22.91 -9.76
CA GLU A 188 9.72 22.16 -10.11
C GLU A 188 9.93 20.66 -9.91
N PRO A 189 8.96 19.97 -9.26
CA PRO A 189 9.00 18.53 -9.14
C PRO A 189 9.00 17.86 -10.52
N TYR A 190 9.96 16.99 -10.77
CA TYR A 190 9.93 16.15 -11.97
C TYR A 190 8.98 14.98 -11.79
N GLN A 191 8.21 14.72 -12.79
CA GLN A 191 7.38 13.52 -12.88
C GLN A 191 7.56 12.88 -14.25
N LEU A 192 7.82 11.56 -14.26
CA LEU A 192 7.93 10.80 -15.50
C LEU A 192 6.75 11.12 -16.44
N PRO A 193 7.01 11.62 -17.68
CA PRO A 193 5.98 12.13 -18.58
C PRO A 193 5.21 10.99 -19.28
N VAL A 194 4.52 10.16 -18.48
CA VAL A 194 3.65 9.09 -18.96
C VAL A 194 2.25 9.25 -18.38
N PRO A 195 1.21 8.80 -19.10
CA PRO A 195 -0.15 8.84 -18.59
C PRO A 195 -0.28 8.11 -17.23
N PRO A 196 -1.05 8.65 -16.29
CA PRO A 196 -1.29 7.98 -15.02
C PRO A 196 -2.05 6.66 -15.23
N ILE A 197 -1.75 5.68 -14.37
CA ILE A 197 -2.47 4.41 -14.34
C ILE A 197 -3.73 4.62 -13.49
N THR A 198 -4.91 4.38 -14.07
CA THR A 198 -6.18 4.45 -13.35
C THR A 198 -6.61 3.07 -12.83
N VAL A 199 -7.53 3.05 -11.88
CA VAL A 199 -8.12 1.79 -11.37
C VAL A 199 -8.88 1.09 -12.48
N GLY A 200 -9.64 1.85 -13.29
CA GLY A 200 -10.39 1.33 -14.44
C GLY A 200 -9.48 0.71 -15.50
N SER A 201 -8.37 1.38 -15.86
CA SER A 201 -7.42 0.84 -16.85
C SER A 201 -6.74 -0.44 -16.36
N THR A 202 -6.41 -0.51 -15.07
CA THR A 202 -5.84 -1.71 -14.45
C THR A 202 -6.84 -2.86 -14.48
N MET A 203 -8.10 -2.60 -14.12
CA MET A 203 -9.16 -3.60 -14.15
C MET A 203 -9.45 -4.10 -15.57
N ALA A 204 -9.55 -3.20 -16.54
CA ALA A 204 -9.76 -3.56 -17.95
C ALA A 204 -8.66 -4.50 -18.45
N MET A 205 -7.40 -4.20 -18.12
CA MET A 205 -6.26 -5.05 -18.47
C MET A 205 -6.33 -6.43 -17.82
N ILE A 206 -6.70 -6.51 -16.53
CA ILE A 206 -6.83 -7.80 -15.81
C ILE A 206 -7.93 -8.65 -16.45
N LEU A 207 -9.09 -8.06 -16.71
CA LEU A 207 -10.22 -8.76 -17.33
C LEU A 207 -9.88 -9.24 -18.74
N LEU A 208 -9.18 -8.42 -19.54
CA LEU A 208 -8.77 -8.81 -20.87
C LEU A 208 -7.77 -9.96 -20.86
N ARG A 209 -6.72 -9.90 -19.99
CA ARG A 209 -5.76 -10.99 -19.84
C ARG A 209 -6.43 -12.31 -19.44
N ARG A 210 -7.44 -12.26 -18.57
CA ARG A 210 -8.22 -13.44 -18.20
C ARG A 210 -8.96 -14.00 -19.41
N ARG A 211 -9.69 -13.16 -20.18
CA ARG A 211 -10.40 -13.59 -21.39
C ARG A 211 -9.47 -14.17 -22.46
N ILE A 212 -8.25 -13.64 -22.58
CA ILE A 212 -7.21 -14.21 -23.44
C ILE A 212 -6.84 -15.62 -22.96
N ALA A 213 -6.57 -15.78 -21.66
CA ALA A 213 -6.22 -17.08 -21.07
C ALA A 213 -7.34 -18.12 -21.20
N GLU A 214 -8.61 -17.69 -21.13
CA GLU A 214 -9.81 -18.52 -21.31
C GLU A 214 -10.18 -18.77 -22.78
N GLY A 215 -9.45 -18.16 -23.74
CA GLY A 215 -9.76 -18.24 -25.17
C GLY A 215 -11.06 -17.53 -25.59
N SER A 216 -11.60 -16.65 -24.73
CA SER A 216 -12.88 -15.94 -24.97
C SER A 216 -12.70 -14.50 -25.47
N ALA A 217 -11.44 -14.01 -25.55
CA ALA A 217 -11.15 -12.68 -26.10
C ALA A 217 -11.28 -12.67 -27.64
N ARG A 218 -11.85 -11.61 -28.18
CA ARG A 218 -11.96 -11.42 -29.63
C ARG A 218 -10.63 -10.99 -30.23
N ALA A 219 -10.32 -11.41 -31.45
CA ALA A 219 -9.08 -11.05 -32.14
C ALA A 219 -8.83 -9.53 -32.20
N ALA A 220 -9.89 -8.74 -32.41
CA ALA A 220 -9.81 -7.28 -32.43
C ALA A 220 -9.40 -6.69 -31.05
N GLU A 221 -9.85 -7.29 -29.95
CA GLU A 221 -9.48 -6.85 -28.59
C GLU A 221 -8.01 -7.18 -28.28
N ILE A 222 -7.53 -8.30 -28.77
CA ILE A 222 -6.12 -8.71 -28.63
C ILE A 222 -5.24 -7.76 -29.45
N ALA A 223 -5.57 -7.51 -30.71
CA ALA A 223 -4.81 -6.61 -31.57
C ALA A 223 -4.76 -5.17 -31.01
N GLU A 224 -5.87 -4.66 -30.47
CA GLU A 224 -5.91 -3.34 -29.85
C GLU A 224 -5.06 -3.31 -28.56
N PHE A 225 -5.09 -4.37 -27.77
CA PHE A 225 -4.24 -4.48 -26.58
C PHE A 225 -2.74 -4.49 -26.93
N GLU A 226 -2.35 -5.22 -27.97
CA GLU A 226 -0.96 -5.27 -28.45
C GLU A 226 -0.52 -3.91 -28.97
N ARG A 227 -1.35 -3.22 -29.74
CA ARG A 227 -1.09 -1.86 -30.23
C ARG A 227 -0.87 -0.87 -29.08
N LEU A 228 -1.82 -0.82 -28.12
CA LEU A 228 -1.73 0.03 -26.93
C LEU A 228 -0.53 -0.32 -26.03
N SER A 229 -0.16 -1.59 -25.96
CA SER A 229 1.03 -2.02 -25.20
C SER A 229 2.31 -1.56 -25.87
N GLY A 230 2.39 -1.61 -27.21
CA GLY A 230 3.52 -1.09 -27.97
C GLY A 230 3.67 0.44 -27.83
N GLU A 231 2.56 1.17 -27.94
CA GLU A 231 2.57 2.64 -27.74
C GLU A 231 3.00 3.03 -26.32
N ARG A 232 2.52 2.27 -25.33
CA ARG A 232 2.91 2.49 -23.92
C ARG A 232 4.40 2.22 -23.71
N GLN A 233 4.95 1.15 -24.33
CA GLN A 233 6.38 0.86 -24.22
C GLN A 233 7.21 1.94 -24.87
N ALA A 234 6.88 2.38 -26.07
CA ALA A 234 7.58 3.48 -26.74
C ALA A 234 7.52 4.79 -25.92
N GLY A 235 6.36 5.07 -25.31
CA GLY A 235 6.21 6.21 -24.40
C GLY A 235 7.07 6.11 -23.14
N LEU A 236 7.21 4.90 -22.58
CA LEU A 236 8.09 4.65 -21.43
C LEU A 236 9.56 4.83 -21.79
N ASP A 237 9.99 4.34 -22.96
CA ASP A 237 11.37 4.47 -23.43
C ASP A 237 11.74 5.95 -23.65
N ALA A 238 10.84 6.74 -24.27
CA ALA A 238 11.04 8.18 -24.45
C ALA A 238 11.07 8.92 -23.09
N ALA A 239 10.18 8.58 -22.17
CA ALA A 239 10.13 9.15 -20.83
C ALA A 239 11.37 8.79 -20.01
N GLN A 240 11.94 7.60 -20.20
CA GLN A 240 13.18 7.20 -19.56
C GLN A 240 14.37 8.05 -20.05
N ALA A 241 14.45 8.31 -21.33
CA ALA A 241 15.50 9.17 -21.89
C ALA A 241 15.41 10.62 -21.35
N ASP A 242 14.19 11.18 -21.26
CA ASP A 242 13.93 12.49 -20.66
C ASP A 242 14.30 12.51 -19.15
N ALA A 243 13.98 11.44 -18.42
CA ALA A 243 14.34 11.31 -17.01
C ALA A 243 15.86 11.31 -16.81
N VAL A 244 16.61 10.58 -17.65
CA VAL A 244 18.08 10.52 -17.60
C VAL A 244 18.67 11.91 -17.83
N GLU A 245 18.23 12.62 -18.87
CA GLU A 245 18.69 13.97 -19.18
C GLU A 245 18.41 14.93 -18.03
N THR A 246 17.20 14.89 -17.47
CA THR A 246 16.80 15.76 -16.35
C THR A 246 17.54 15.44 -15.05
N LEU A 247 17.79 14.17 -14.75
CA LEU A 247 18.61 13.73 -13.61
C LEU A 247 20.04 14.27 -13.72
N ILE A 248 20.67 14.16 -14.91
CA ILE A 248 22.03 14.65 -15.15
C ILE A 248 22.10 16.17 -15.02
N LYS A 249 21.13 16.91 -15.58
CA LYS A 249 21.04 18.37 -15.43
C LYS A 249 20.87 18.81 -13.98
N SER A 250 20.19 18.00 -13.17
CA SER A 250 19.87 18.31 -11.77
C SER A 250 20.87 17.71 -10.77
N ARG A 251 21.97 17.10 -11.20
CA ARG A 251 22.89 16.32 -10.37
C ARG A 251 23.52 17.07 -9.19
N GLU A 252 23.62 18.40 -9.30
CA GLU A 252 24.20 19.26 -8.25
C GLU A 252 23.19 19.62 -7.16
N HIS A 253 21.89 19.41 -7.39
CA HIS A 253 20.83 19.59 -6.39
C HIS A 253 20.72 18.39 -5.47
N LYS A 254 20.20 18.60 -4.27
CA LYS A 254 19.76 17.50 -3.39
C LYS A 254 18.53 16.86 -4.01
N LEU A 255 18.62 15.61 -4.41
CA LEU A 255 17.52 14.89 -5.05
C LEU A 255 16.75 14.05 -4.03
N LEU A 256 15.44 13.96 -4.19
CA LEU A 256 14.59 12.93 -3.61
C LEU A 256 14.02 12.08 -4.75
N LEU A 257 14.63 10.92 -4.97
CA LEU A 257 14.27 9.98 -6.03
C LEU A 257 13.17 9.04 -5.53
N THR A 258 12.03 9.01 -6.21
CA THR A 258 10.92 8.12 -5.84
C THR A 258 10.61 7.14 -6.96
N GLY A 259 10.61 5.85 -6.65
CA GLY A 259 10.35 4.80 -7.64
C GLY A 259 10.58 3.41 -7.06
N PHE A 260 10.21 2.39 -7.84
CA PHE A 260 10.54 1.00 -7.50
C PHE A 260 11.93 0.63 -8.02
N PHE A 261 12.61 -0.29 -7.40
CA PHE A 261 13.91 -0.75 -7.88
C PHE A 261 13.92 -1.18 -9.36
N PRO A 262 12.91 -1.89 -9.87
CA PRO A 262 12.84 -2.22 -11.30
C PRO A 262 12.78 -1.01 -12.24
N SER A 263 12.29 0.15 -11.80
CA SER A 263 12.32 1.38 -12.61
C SER A 263 13.58 2.23 -12.38
N LEU A 264 14.17 2.17 -11.18
CA LEU A 264 15.38 2.92 -10.86
C LEU A 264 16.65 2.30 -11.46
N TYR A 265 16.71 0.97 -11.55
CA TYR A 265 17.90 0.27 -12.04
C TYR A 265 18.26 0.59 -13.49
N PRO A 266 17.34 0.49 -14.49
CA PRO A 266 17.66 0.87 -15.86
C PRO A 266 18.02 2.35 -16.01
N LEU A 267 17.41 3.24 -15.20
CA LEU A 267 17.80 4.65 -15.18
C LEU A 267 19.24 4.83 -14.67
N ALA A 268 19.63 4.11 -13.63
CA ALA A 268 20.99 4.15 -13.11
C ALA A 268 22.02 3.68 -14.16
N LEU A 269 21.72 2.62 -14.90
CA LEU A 269 22.57 2.14 -16.00
C LEU A 269 22.70 3.19 -17.10
N ALA A 270 21.57 3.77 -17.55
CA ALA A 270 21.57 4.76 -18.61
C ALA A 270 22.33 6.05 -18.22
N VAL A 271 22.25 6.46 -16.94
CA VAL A 271 23.04 7.58 -16.40
C VAL A 271 24.55 7.25 -16.41
N ARG A 272 24.94 6.01 -16.05
CA ARG A 272 26.34 5.55 -16.14
C ARG A 272 26.87 5.51 -17.58
N GLU A 273 26.05 5.10 -18.52
CA GLU A 273 26.38 5.12 -19.96
C GLU A 273 26.69 6.53 -20.48
N GLN A 274 26.07 7.55 -19.90
CA GLN A 274 26.36 8.96 -20.17
C GLN A 274 27.62 9.48 -19.45
N GLY A 275 28.34 8.64 -18.70
CA GLY A 275 29.55 9.00 -17.99
C GLY A 275 29.35 9.64 -16.60
N PHE A 276 28.14 9.60 -16.05
CA PHE A 276 27.84 10.20 -14.74
C PHE A 276 27.57 9.12 -13.68
N ALA A 277 28.24 9.23 -12.53
CA ALA A 277 28.00 8.40 -11.36
C ALA A 277 28.68 8.97 -10.11
N GLY A 278 28.28 8.50 -8.94
CA GLY A 278 28.94 8.76 -7.68
C GLY A 278 29.09 10.25 -7.38
N ARG A 279 30.32 10.74 -7.24
CA ARG A 279 30.62 12.13 -6.89
C ARG A 279 30.12 13.18 -7.91
N ALA A 280 29.66 12.77 -9.09
CA ALA A 280 28.98 13.66 -10.01
C ALA A 280 27.60 14.11 -9.49
N PHE A 281 27.03 13.37 -8.54
CA PHE A 281 25.76 13.69 -7.88
C PHE A 281 25.97 14.20 -6.47
N HIS A 282 25.02 15.01 -5.99
CA HIS A 282 25.05 15.58 -4.65
C HIS A 282 25.05 14.46 -3.57
N PRO A 283 25.91 14.56 -2.53
CA PRO A 283 26.05 13.49 -1.52
C PRO A 283 24.86 13.35 -0.57
N ASP A 284 23.96 14.33 -0.57
CA ASP A 284 22.77 14.34 0.28
C ASP A 284 21.52 13.81 -0.43
N ASN A 285 21.68 13.10 -1.54
CA ASN A 285 20.56 12.48 -2.23
C ASN A 285 19.85 11.42 -1.37
N ALA A 286 18.55 11.25 -1.60
CA ALA A 286 17.72 10.26 -0.92
C ALA A 286 16.87 9.46 -1.92
N VAL A 287 16.57 8.22 -1.56
CA VAL A 287 15.67 7.35 -2.32
C VAL A 287 14.46 6.98 -1.46
N LEU A 288 13.27 7.13 -2.02
CA LEU A 288 12.02 6.59 -1.49
C LEU A 288 11.58 5.43 -2.39
N THR A 289 11.53 4.24 -1.84
CA THR A 289 11.13 3.02 -2.55
C THR A 289 10.24 2.13 -1.68
N GLY A 290 9.37 1.36 -2.31
CA GLY A 290 8.49 0.43 -1.59
C GLY A 290 8.12 -0.76 -2.46
N GLY A 291 7.61 -1.81 -1.81
CA GLY A 291 7.27 -3.06 -2.48
C GLY A 291 8.51 -3.84 -2.95
N GLY A 292 8.29 -5.09 -3.35
CA GLY A 292 9.35 -5.96 -3.89
C GLY A 292 9.65 -5.69 -5.36
N LEU A 293 10.34 -6.62 -5.98
CA LEU A 293 10.73 -6.55 -7.39
C LEU A 293 9.55 -6.73 -8.38
N LYS A 294 8.32 -6.93 -7.89
CA LYS A 294 7.09 -7.01 -8.71
C LYS A 294 7.15 -8.08 -9.81
N GLY A 295 7.84 -9.19 -9.55
CA GLY A 295 8.03 -10.28 -10.53
C GLY A 295 9.13 -10.03 -11.56
N VAL A 296 9.87 -8.93 -11.44
CA VAL A 296 11.07 -8.66 -12.27
C VAL A 296 12.28 -9.26 -11.58
N THR A 297 13.13 -9.93 -12.35
CA THR A 297 14.43 -10.39 -11.88
C THR A 297 15.48 -9.33 -12.19
N LEU A 298 16.18 -8.86 -11.17
CA LEU A 298 17.30 -7.93 -11.29
C LEU A 298 18.61 -8.64 -10.90
N PRO A 299 19.78 -8.18 -11.36
CA PRO A 299 21.07 -8.66 -10.88
C PRO A 299 21.18 -8.50 -9.36
N PRO A 300 21.97 -9.35 -8.66
CA PRO A 300 22.07 -9.29 -7.19
C PRO A 300 22.55 -7.94 -6.64
N ASP A 301 23.35 -7.23 -7.39
CA ASP A 301 23.98 -5.94 -7.07
C ASP A 301 23.11 -4.71 -7.48
N TYR A 302 21.88 -4.93 -7.95
CA TYR A 302 21.02 -3.83 -8.46
C TYR A 302 20.90 -2.67 -7.49
N ARG A 303 20.83 -2.96 -6.19
CA ARG A 303 20.69 -1.95 -5.15
C ARG A 303 21.96 -1.12 -5.04
N GLU A 304 23.12 -1.76 -4.99
CA GLU A 304 24.41 -1.11 -4.95
C GLU A 304 24.63 -0.21 -6.16
N VAL A 305 24.35 -0.73 -7.37
CA VAL A 305 24.42 0.04 -8.61
C VAL A 305 23.58 1.30 -8.57
N ILE A 306 22.35 1.25 -8.07
CA ILE A 306 21.46 2.42 -7.95
C ILE A 306 22.05 3.43 -6.96
N LEU A 307 22.42 2.97 -5.76
CA LEU A 307 22.88 3.86 -4.69
C LEU A 307 24.22 4.52 -5.03
N GLU A 308 25.16 3.78 -5.59
CA GLU A 308 26.44 4.34 -6.06
C GLU A 308 26.23 5.34 -7.18
N THR A 309 25.39 5.02 -8.19
CA THR A 309 25.15 5.92 -9.31
C THR A 309 24.67 7.27 -8.85
N PHE A 310 23.66 7.32 -7.99
CA PHE A 310 23.05 8.55 -7.52
C PHE A 310 23.67 9.13 -6.24
N ASN A 311 24.80 8.59 -5.78
CA ASN A 311 25.51 9.01 -4.56
C ASN A 311 24.60 9.02 -3.33
N VAL A 312 23.85 7.95 -3.13
CA VAL A 312 22.91 7.80 -2.01
C VAL A 312 23.51 6.89 -0.95
N SER A 313 23.64 7.37 0.27
CA SER A 313 24.04 6.52 1.39
C SER A 313 22.88 5.61 1.84
N GLU A 314 23.19 4.39 2.31
CA GLU A 314 22.19 3.41 2.80
C GLU A 314 21.23 4.00 3.82
N ARG A 315 21.70 4.85 4.73
CA ARG A 315 20.88 5.52 5.75
C ARG A 315 19.86 6.51 5.15
N ARG A 316 19.99 6.90 3.89
CA ARG A 316 19.09 7.82 3.18
C ARG A 316 18.15 7.09 2.23
N VAL A 317 18.06 5.79 2.35
CA VAL A 317 17.09 4.98 1.63
C VAL A 317 15.87 4.76 2.53
N PHE A 318 14.76 5.37 2.17
CA PHE A 318 13.46 5.06 2.76
C PHE A 318 12.86 3.85 2.06
N HIS A 319 13.09 2.69 2.63
CA HIS A 319 12.43 1.46 2.20
C HIS A 319 11.31 1.14 3.18
N LEU A 320 10.13 0.81 2.66
CA LEU A 320 8.94 0.62 3.48
C LEU A 320 8.19 -0.67 3.12
N TYR A 321 7.59 -1.29 4.13
CA TYR A 321 6.52 -2.26 3.96
C TYR A 321 5.18 -1.54 4.16
N SER A 322 4.28 -1.64 3.19
CA SER A 322 2.97 -1.00 3.26
C SER A 322 1.94 -1.77 2.45
N MET A 323 0.70 -1.60 2.84
CA MET A 323 -0.47 -2.13 2.12
C MET A 323 -1.58 -1.08 2.10
N GLN A 324 -2.48 -1.17 1.12
CA GLN A 324 -3.59 -0.22 1.00
C GLN A 324 -4.61 -0.37 2.12
N GLU A 325 -4.62 -1.51 2.76
CA GLU A 325 -5.47 -1.86 3.90
C GLU A 325 -5.12 -1.07 5.18
N LEU A 326 -3.91 -0.51 5.29
CA LEU A 326 -3.46 0.30 6.42
C LEU A 326 -3.20 1.75 6.00
N ASN A 327 -3.39 2.69 6.93
CA ASN A 327 -2.97 4.09 6.72
C ASN A 327 -1.46 4.29 6.90
N THR A 328 -0.82 3.38 7.62
CA THR A 328 0.52 3.54 8.17
C THR A 328 1.54 2.71 7.39
N PRO A 329 2.59 3.31 6.82
CA PRO A 329 3.73 2.56 6.31
C PRO A 329 4.63 2.10 7.46
N PHE A 330 5.28 0.95 7.30
CA PHE A 330 6.30 0.45 8.22
C PHE A 330 7.69 0.71 7.64
N PRO A 331 8.42 1.71 8.18
CA PRO A 331 9.74 2.07 7.70
C PRO A 331 10.80 1.03 8.09
N ARG A 332 11.77 0.81 7.19
CA ARG A 332 12.91 -0.06 7.44
C ARG A 332 14.02 0.71 8.16
N CYS A 333 14.52 0.16 9.26
CA CYS A 333 15.66 0.72 9.99
C CYS A 333 17.02 0.25 9.45
N GLY A 334 18.11 0.80 9.99
CA GLY A 334 19.48 0.41 9.62
C GLY A 334 19.84 -1.04 9.94
N ALA A 335 19.14 -1.71 10.87
CA ALA A 335 19.25 -3.14 11.14
C ALA A 335 18.46 -4.01 10.14
N GLY A 336 17.85 -3.41 9.12
CA GLY A 336 17.16 -4.13 8.06
C GLY A 336 15.74 -4.58 8.39
N ARG A 337 15.15 -4.14 9.51
CA ARG A 337 13.82 -4.55 9.96
C ARG A 337 12.79 -3.43 9.76
N TYR A 338 11.55 -3.79 9.47
CA TYR A 338 10.44 -2.84 9.36
C TYR A 338 9.78 -2.64 10.72
N HIS A 339 9.61 -1.38 11.14
CA HIS A 339 9.04 -1.03 12.44
C HIS A 339 7.54 -0.79 12.34
N VAL A 340 6.79 -1.48 13.21
CA VAL A 340 5.36 -1.28 13.37
C VAL A 340 5.11 -0.03 14.21
N ALA A 341 4.24 0.86 13.74
CA ALA A 341 3.92 2.09 14.45
C ALA A 341 3.11 1.84 15.73
N PRO A 342 3.24 2.68 16.78
CA PRO A 342 2.57 2.49 18.08
C PRO A 342 1.04 2.42 18.02
N TRP A 343 0.42 2.98 17.01
CA TRP A 343 -1.03 2.93 16.79
C TRP A 343 -1.48 1.76 15.91
N VAL A 344 -0.60 0.80 15.66
CA VAL A 344 -0.91 -0.46 14.96
C VAL A 344 -0.61 -1.63 15.90
N ILE A 345 -1.61 -2.44 16.14
CA ILE A 345 -1.44 -3.71 16.87
C ILE A 345 -1.05 -4.78 15.85
N ALA A 346 0.14 -5.36 16.02
CA ALA A 346 0.59 -6.48 15.22
C ALA A 346 0.11 -7.80 15.84
N LEU A 347 -0.45 -8.67 15.01
CA LEU A 347 -1.08 -9.92 15.40
C LEU A 347 -0.47 -11.06 14.57
N PRO A 348 0.54 -11.79 15.09
CA PRO A 348 1.08 -12.95 14.42
C PRO A 348 0.07 -14.10 14.46
N LEU A 349 -0.45 -14.49 13.31
CA LEU A 349 -1.44 -15.57 13.22
C LEU A 349 -0.82 -16.85 12.64
N ASP A 350 -1.49 -17.97 12.92
CA ASP A 350 -1.22 -19.23 12.24
C ASP A 350 -1.54 -19.13 10.73
N GLU A 351 -1.11 -20.11 9.95
CA GLU A 351 -1.28 -20.09 8.48
C GLU A 351 -2.75 -19.94 8.05
N PRO A 352 -3.75 -20.57 8.68
CA PRO A 352 -5.16 -20.33 8.37
C PRO A 352 -5.65 -18.92 8.76
N GLY A 353 -4.95 -18.21 9.65
CA GLY A 353 -5.38 -16.92 10.18
C GLY A 353 -6.44 -16.98 11.26
N GLU A 354 -6.52 -18.09 11.98
CA GLU A 354 -7.57 -18.36 12.96
C GLU A 354 -7.12 -18.19 14.41
N ARG A 355 -5.82 -18.29 14.67
CA ARG A 355 -5.27 -18.25 16.03
C ARG A 355 -4.06 -17.35 16.14
N LEU A 356 -4.01 -16.58 17.21
CA LEU A 356 -2.84 -15.82 17.59
C LEU A 356 -1.72 -16.77 18.04
N LEU A 357 -0.52 -16.60 17.52
CA LEU A 357 0.66 -17.34 17.91
C LEU A 357 1.36 -16.66 19.08
N ASP A 358 2.01 -17.44 19.92
CA ASP A 358 2.89 -16.94 20.98
C ASP A 358 4.22 -16.49 20.39
N ALA A 359 4.55 -15.23 20.55
CA ALA A 359 5.81 -14.60 20.10
C ALA A 359 6.71 -14.14 21.28
N THR A 360 6.44 -14.58 22.50
CA THR A 360 7.22 -14.20 23.69
C THR A 360 8.63 -14.78 23.68
N GLY A 361 8.86 -15.89 22.98
CA GLY A 361 10.14 -16.57 22.84
C GLY A 361 11.13 -15.93 21.86
N GLY A 362 10.73 -14.91 21.13
CA GLY A 362 11.55 -14.24 20.13
C GLY A 362 10.90 -14.18 18.74
N GLU A 363 11.74 -14.08 17.70
CA GLU A 363 11.24 -14.02 16.33
C GLU A 363 10.52 -15.30 15.92
N ILE A 364 9.32 -15.15 15.33
CA ILE A 364 8.53 -16.25 14.79
C ILE A 364 8.07 -15.97 13.36
N GLN A 365 7.85 -17.04 12.59
CA GLN A 365 7.18 -16.98 11.31
C GLN A 365 5.67 -17.01 11.53
N ALA A 366 4.95 -16.08 10.93
CA ALA A 366 3.51 -15.95 11.11
C ALA A 366 2.83 -15.42 9.86
N ARG A 367 1.52 -15.60 9.76
CA ARG A 367 0.68 -14.80 8.87
C ARG A 367 0.55 -13.40 9.47
N ALA A 368 0.82 -12.40 8.66
CA ALA A 368 0.71 -11.01 9.10
C ALA A 368 -0.76 -10.60 9.26
N ALA A 369 -1.10 -10.14 10.45
CA ALA A 369 -2.37 -9.45 10.69
C ALA A 369 -2.14 -8.22 11.55
N PHE A 370 -2.99 -7.21 11.36
CA PHE A 370 -2.84 -5.91 12.00
C PHE A 370 -4.20 -5.34 12.37
N LEU A 371 -4.21 -4.52 13.41
CA LEU A 371 -5.28 -3.56 13.66
C LEU A 371 -4.68 -2.15 13.64
N ASP A 372 -4.95 -1.38 12.59
CA ASP A 372 -4.54 0.03 12.48
C ASP A 372 -5.63 0.93 13.11
N LEU A 373 -5.33 1.47 14.28
CA LEU A 373 -6.22 2.31 15.07
C LEU A 373 -6.42 3.71 14.46
N SER A 374 -5.66 4.07 13.44
CA SER A 374 -5.79 5.36 12.76
C SER A 374 -6.91 5.39 11.71
N LEU A 375 -7.46 4.22 11.34
CA LEU A 375 -8.47 4.11 10.29
C LEU A 375 -9.85 4.59 10.75
N ASP A 376 -10.48 5.43 9.93
CA ASP A 376 -11.82 6.00 10.15
C ASP A 376 -12.85 5.51 9.13
N GLY A 377 -12.49 5.39 7.86
CA GLY A 377 -13.40 5.00 6.77
C GLY A 377 -13.76 3.51 6.75
N ARG A 378 -13.06 2.67 7.50
CA ARG A 378 -13.26 1.23 7.59
C ARG A 378 -12.72 0.66 8.89
N TRP A 379 -13.07 -0.57 9.21
CA TRP A 379 -12.41 -1.31 10.29
C TRP A 379 -10.94 -1.54 9.97
N GLY A 380 -10.06 -1.17 10.90
CA GLY A 380 -8.61 -1.28 10.73
C GLY A 380 -8.04 -2.68 10.89
N GLY A 381 -8.87 -3.66 11.25
CA GLY A 381 -8.45 -5.04 11.47
C GLY A 381 -8.35 -5.84 10.18
N ILE A 382 -7.14 -6.31 9.83
CA ILE A 382 -6.87 -7.01 8.59
C ILE A 382 -6.01 -8.27 8.82
N ILE A 383 -6.36 -9.37 8.16
CA ILE A 383 -5.51 -10.54 7.97
C ILE A 383 -4.95 -10.44 6.55
N SER A 384 -3.63 -10.29 6.42
CA SER A 384 -2.99 -10.14 5.11
C SER A 384 -2.74 -11.49 4.43
N GLY A 385 -2.40 -11.44 3.15
CA GLY A 385 -1.90 -12.59 2.39
C GLY A 385 -0.39 -12.79 2.53
N ASP A 386 0.28 -12.14 3.50
CA ASP A 386 1.73 -12.17 3.63
C ASP A 386 2.16 -13.04 4.82
N ARG A 387 3.18 -13.86 4.60
CA ARG A 387 3.96 -14.53 5.63
C ARG A 387 5.16 -13.65 5.97
N ILE A 388 5.35 -13.38 7.25
CA ILE A 388 6.41 -12.53 7.79
C ILE A 388 7.12 -13.21 8.95
N ALA A 389 8.38 -12.81 9.18
CA ALA A 389 9.05 -13.00 10.46
C ALA A 389 8.75 -11.79 11.34
N ILE A 390 8.26 -11.98 12.56
CA ILE A 390 7.93 -10.90 13.50
C ILE A 390 8.62 -11.12 14.83
N ASP A 391 9.11 -10.03 15.43
CA ASP A 391 9.77 -10.02 16.75
C ASP A 391 9.25 -8.85 17.58
N PHE A 392 8.88 -9.12 18.83
CA PHE A 392 8.39 -8.12 19.78
C PHE A 392 9.47 -7.64 20.74
N ARG A 393 10.67 -8.22 20.69
CA ARG A 393 11.82 -7.77 21.47
C ARG A 393 12.42 -6.48 20.90
N PRO A 394 13.17 -5.70 21.70
CA PRO A 394 13.87 -4.53 21.20
C PRO A 394 14.74 -4.85 19.97
N CYS A 395 14.66 -3.97 18.98
CA CYS A 395 15.42 -4.11 17.74
C CYS A 395 16.91 -3.76 17.97
N ALA A 396 17.81 -4.39 17.22
CA ALA A 396 19.23 -4.04 17.22
C ALA A 396 19.53 -2.57 16.84
N CYS A 397 18.57 -1.85 16.26
CA CYS A 397 18.68 -0.41 16.01
C CYS A 397 18.44 0.46 17.26
N GLY A 398 18.05 -0.13 18.39
CA GLY A 398 17.79 0.54 19.67
C GLY A 398 16.31 0.82 19.97
N HIS A 399 15.41 0.65 19.02
CA HIS A 399 13.97 0.92 19.22
C HIS A 399 13.21 -0.28 19.80
N GLN A 400 12.19 0.00 20.63
CA GLN A 400 11.49 -0.97 21.49
C GLN A 400 10.30 -1.67 20.82
N GLY A 401 9.66 -1.04 19.82
CA GLY A 401 8.43 -1.54 19.21
C GLY A 401 8.60 -2.83 18.41
N PRO A 402 7.47 -3.48 18.02
CA PRO A 402 7.51 -4.70 17.23
C PRO A 402 8.16 -4.46 15.87
N THR A 403 8.88 -5.48 15.38
CA THR A 403 9.55 -5.41 14.08
C THR A 403 9.21 -6.60 13.18
N ILE A 404 9.20 -6.34 11.88
CA ILE A 404 9.00 -7.34 10.83
C ILE A 404 10.35 -7.55 10.13
N GLY A 405 10.70 -8.80 9.86
CA GLY A 405 11.90 -9.18 9.13
C GLY A 405 11.91 -8.68 7.67
N PRO A 406 13.08 -8.69 7.02
CA PRO A 406 13.22 -8.16 5.67
C PRO A 406 12.52 -8.98 4.60
N GLU A 407 12.31 -10.27 4.86
CA GLU A 407 11.67 -11.20 3.92
C GLU A 407 10.16 -11.23 4.15
N ILE A 408 9.43 -10.84 3.11
CA ILE A 408 7.98 -10.86 3.08
C ILE A 408 7.57 -11.73 1.91
N VAL A 409 6.91 -12.85 2.19
CA VAL A 409 6.51 -13.85 1.19
C VAL A 409 5.00 -13.89 1.11
N ARG A 410 4.44 -13.81 -0.09
CA ARG A 410 3.00 -14.00 -0.26
C ARG A 410 2.61 -15.46 -0.17
N PHE A 411 1.56 -15.77 0.57
CA PHE A 411 1.03 -17.13 0.61
C PHE A 411 0.59 -17.62 -0.78
N SER A 412 0.10 -16.74 -1.64
CA SER A 412 -0.24 -17.09 -3.03
C SER A 412 0.95 -17.59 -3.85
N ASP A 413 2.18 -17.23 -3.47
CA ASP A 413 3.40 -17.59 -4.18
C ASP A 413 4.03 -18.89 -3.62
N LEU A 414 3.47 -19.41 -2.52
CA LEU A 414 3.87 -20.68 -1.93
C LEU A 414 3.15 -21.86 -2.59
N ALA A 415 3.79 -23.04 -2.59
CA ALA A 415 3.20 -24.26 -3.14
C ALA A 415 1.88 -24.67 -2.44
N SER A 416 1.70 -24.29 -1.17
CA SER A 416 0.45 -24.51 -0.39
C SER A 416 -0.69 -23.59 -0.81
N GLY A 417 -0.39 -22.52 -1.55
CA GLY A 417 -1.36 -21.47 -1.86
C GLY A 417 -1.83 -20.68 -0.63
N ASP A 418 -2.74 -19.72 -0.84
CA ASP A 418 -3.38 -19.00 0.26
C ASP A 418 -4.65 -19.74 0.71
N LYS A 419 -4.63 -20.25 1.93
CA LYS A 419 -5.72 -21.05 2.52
C LYS A 419 -6.83 -20.22 3.17
N ILE A 420 -6.71 -18.89 3.20
CA ILE A 420 -7.79 -18.06 3.73
C ILE A 420 -8.99 -18.13 2.78
N SER A 421 -9.96 -18.94 3.17
CA SER A 421 -11.27 -18.97 2.53
C SER A 421 -12.19 -18.00 3.26
N CYS A 422 -12.31 -16.79 2.71
CA CYS A 422 -13.36 -15.84 3.15
C CYS A 422 -14.75 -16.20 2.59
N ALA A 423 -14.82 -17.25 1.82
CA ALA A 423 -15.91 -17.45 0.89
C ALA A 423 -17.28 -17.67 1.55
N GLY A 424 -17.33 -18.37 2.68
CA GLY A 424 -18.63 -18.81 3.19
C GLY A 424 -19.46 -17.69 3.81
N THR A 425 -18.87 -16.88 4.68
CA THR A 425 -19.64 -15.94 5.52
C THR A 425 -19.90 -14.60 4.84
N ILE A 426 -18.92 -14.08 4.10
CA ILE A 426 -19.03 -12.77 3.44
C ILE A 426 -19.86 -12.87 2.16
N ASP A 427 -19.63 -13.90 1.37
CA ASP A 427 -20.38 -14.12 0.14
C ASP A 427 -21.88 -14.40 0.43
N ALA A 428 -22.17 -15.19 1.47
CA ALA A 428 -23.53 -15.40 1.95
C ALA A 428 -24.17 -14.12 2.50
N TYR A 429 -23.38 -13.29 3.20
CA TYR A 429 -23.85 -12.00 3.73
C TYR A 429 -24.11 -11.00 2.62
N VAL A 430 -23.17 -10.86 1.67
CA VAL A 430 -23.30 -9.94 0.53
C VAL A 430 -24.42 -10.37 -0.39
N ARG A 431 -24.63 -11.66 -0.61
CA ARG A 431 -25.76 -12.18 -1.41
C ARG A 431 -27.10 -12.02 -0.70
N GLY A 432 -27.13 -12.06 0.64
CA GLY A 432 -28.34 -11.83 1.43
C GLY A 432 -28.77 -10.38 1.53
N THR A 433 -27.89 -9.43 1.16
CA THR A 433 -28.19 -7.98 1.15
C THR A 433 -28.52 -7.44 -0.25
N VAL A 434 -28.49 -8.27 -1.25
CA VAL A 434 -28.82 -8.01 -2.65
C VAL A 434 -30.07 -8.82 -3.04
#